data_35eb9138f9625fe18e1863f64675fab8
#
_entry.id   35eb9138f9625fe18e1863f64675fab8
#
_cell.length_a   1.000
_cell.length_b   1.000
_cell.length_c   1.000
_cell.angle_alpha   90.00
_cell.angle_beta   90.00
_cell.angle_gamma   90.00
#
_symmetry.space_group_name_H-M   'P 1'
#
loop_
_entity.id
_entity.type
_entity.pdbx_description
1 polymer ?
#
loop_
_entity_poly.entity_id
_entity_poly.type
_entity_poly.pdbx_seq_one_letter_code
_entity_poly.pdbx_strand_id
1 'polypeptide(L)'
;MKPDFDKCEKLATQLLLQQTPSSLYIDVRKLKYDIPICFDTFQHYSTITGAPILSLKGAEEMLKDGCTIKTHGINIILYNQSAEWFPERLNWTLAHEVGHIYSNHEEDGCKEEIEANWFAAQLLMHENILRDLADLNKGLCVREIERVFKVSATAAQNRLKSLSKKVCWFYGEEEQELLRRYRPLEYKALDDLAISWNAMIG
;
A
#
# COMPACT_ATOMS: atom_id res chain seq x y z
N MET A 1 -23.39 -4.97 -2.72
CA MET A 1 -22.58 -5.90 -3.55
C MET A 1 -21.41 -6.40 -2.70
N LYS A 2 -20.87 -7.62 -2.92
CA LYS A 2 -19.70 -8.11 -2.17
C LYS A 2 -18.41 -7.46 -2.72
N PRO A 3 -17.40 -7.14 -1.87
CA PRO A 3 -16.09 -6.71 -2.34
C PRO A 3 -15.41 -7.77 -3.21
N ASP A 4 -14.70 -7.33 -4.25
CA ASP A 4 -13.97 -8.19 -5.18
C ASP A 4 -12.47 -8.20 -4.80
N PHE A 5 -12.15 -9.03 -3.81
CA PHE A 5 -10.78 -9.14 -3.29
C PHE A 5 -9.81 -9.71 -4.33
N ASP A 6 -10.25 -10.66 -5.16
CA ASP A 6 -9.40 -11.28 -6.19
C ASP A 6 -8.96 -10.25 -7.24
N LYS A 7 -9.88 -9.36 -7.65
CA LYS A 7 -9.57 -8.23 -8.52
C LYS A 7 -8.51 -7.32 -7.88
N CYS A 8 -8.70 -6.95 -6.61
CA CYS A 8 -7.77 -6.07 -5.90
C CYS A 8 -6.37 -6.70 -5.77
N GLU A 9 -6.31 -7.99 -5.45
CA GLU A 9 -5.05 -8.76 -5.37
C GLU A 9 -4.33 -8.77 -6.71
N LYS A 10 -5.04 -9.06 -7.79
CA LYS A 10 -4.49 -9.08 -9.15
C LYS A 10 -3.95 -7.72 -9.58
N LEU A 11 -4.72 -6.66 -9.37
CA LEU A 11 -4.31 -5.29 -9.73
C LEU A 11 -3.04 -4.86 -8.97
N ALA A 12 -2.96 -5.14 -7.67
CA ALA A 12 -1.77 -4.84 -6.88
C ALA A 12 -0.55 -5.65 -7.32
N THR A 13 -0.73 -6.95 -7.62
CA THR A 13 0.32 -7.83 -8.16
C THR A 13 0.84 -7.29 -9.49
N GLN A 14 -0.04 -6.93 -10.40
CA GLN A 14 0.33 -6.38 -11.72
C GLN A 14 1.09 -5.06 -11.58
N LEU A 15 0.66 -4.16 -10.69
CA LEU A 15 1.39 -2.92 -10.42
C LEU A 15 2.79 -3.20 -9.87
N LEU A 16 2.96 -4.17 -8.96
CA LEU A 16 4.27 -4.55 -8.44
C LEU A 16 5.17 -5.18 -9.50
N LEU A 17 4.62 -5.96 -10.43
CA LEU A 17 5.35 -6.55 -11.54
C LEU A 17 5.88 -5.52 -12.55
N GLN A 18 5.28 -4.35 -12.63
CA GLN A 18 5.78 -3.24 -13.45
C GLN A 18 7.01 -2.55 -12.83
N GLN A 19 7.28 -2.82 -11.55
CA GLN A 19 8.38 -2.17 -10.82
C GLN A 19 9.70 -2.94 -10.97
N THR A 20 10.80 -2.21 -10.68
CA THR A 20 12.12 -2.82 -10.40
C THR A 20 12.36 -2.66 -8.89
N PRO A 21 12.07 -3.69 -8.09
CA PRO A 21 12.12 -3.56 -6.65
C PRO A 21 13.57 -3.43 -6.16
N SER A 22 13.79 -2.57 -5.15
CA SER A 22 15.08 -2.40 -4.47
C SER A 22 14.99 -2.68 -2.96
N SER A 23 13.80 -2.82 -2.42
CA SER A 23 13.49 -3.16 -1.03
C SER A 23 12.11 -3.78 -0.92
N LEU A 24 11.79 -4.40 0.23
CA LEU A 24 10.44 -4.83 0.55
C LEU A 24 9.52 -3.65 0.93
N TYR A 25 10.10 -2.53 1.34
CA TYR A 25 9.37 -1.28 1.52
C TYR A 25 9.00 -0.67 0.17
N ILE A 26 7.72 -0.42 -0.03
CA ILE A 26 7.14 0.23 -1.22
C ILE A 26 6.85 1.68 -0.88
N ASP A 27 7.55 2.63 -1.53
CA ASP A 27 7.21 4.05 -1.50
C ASP A 27 6.25 4.34 -2.66
N VAL A 28 4.98 4.55 -2.36
CA VAL A 28 3.92 4.72 -3.35
C VAL A 28 4.19 5.88 -4.31
N ARG A 29 4.82 6.95 -3.84
CA ARG A 29 5.15 8.12 -4.68
C ARG A 29 6.24 7.85 -5.72
N LYS A 30 7.01 6.77 -5.54
CA LYS A 30 8.12 6.39 -6.44
C LYS A 30 7.76 5.28 -7.43
N LEU A 31 6.56 4.73 -7.35
CA LEU A 31 6.09 3.73 -8.28
C LEU A 31 5.93 4.31 -9.69
N LYS A 32 6.17 3.47 -10.68
CA LYS A 32 5.82 3.75 -12.07
C LYS A 32 4.37 3.31 -12.28
N TYR A 33 3.55 4.21 -12.79
CA TYR A 33 2.15 3.98 -13.05
C TYR A 33 1.90 3.97 -14.56
N ASP A 34 1.08 3.05 -15.04
CA ASP A 34 0.56 3.00 -16.41
C ASP A 34 -0.63 3.96 -16.62
N ILE A 35 -1.20 4.45 -15.51
CA ILE A 35 -2.23 5.49 -15.48
C ILE A 35 -1.56 6.78 -14.96
N PRO A 36 -1.78 7.95 -15.58
CA PRO A 36 -1.22 9.20 -15.08
C PRO A 36 -1.74 9.54 -13.66
N ILE A 37 -0.83 9.55 -12.68
CA ILE A 37 -1.11 9.90 -11.27
C ILE A 37 -0.14 10.99 -10.84
N CYS A 38 -0.68 12.05 -10.21
CA CYS A 38 0.08 13.11 -9.58
C CYS A 38 -0.25 13.16 -8.09
N PHE A 39 0.76 13.35 -7.23
CA PHE A 39 0.61 13.50 -5.80
C PHE A 39 0.88 14.96 -5.42
N ASP A 40 -0.04 15.58 -4.68
CA ASP A 40 0.11 16.94 -4.21
C ASP A 40 -0.54 17.14 -2.85
N THR A 41 -0.23 18.24 -2.16
CA THR A 41 -0.89 18.60 -0.92
C THR A 41 -2.13 19.44 -1.18
N PHE A 42 -3.14 19.36 -0.31
CA PHE A 42 -4.29 20.26 -0.37
C PHE A 42 -3.86 21.74 -0.37
N GLN A 43 -2.83 22.07 0.42
CA GLN A 43 -2.31 23.43 0.59
C GLN A 43 -1.69 23.95 -0.71
N HIS A 44 -0.83 23.16 -1.34
CA HIS A 44 -0.16 23.54 -2.59
C HIS A 44 -1.16 23.63 -3.74
N TYR A 45 -2.02 22.64 -3.90
CA TYR A 45 -3.07 22.63 -4.92
C TYR A 45 -4.03 23.82 -4.79
N SER A 46 -4.47 24.15 -3.56
CA SER A 46 -5.28 25.33 -3.28
C SER A 46 -4.58 26.62 -3.67
N THR A 47 -3.27 26.72 -3.40
CA THR A 47 -2.47 27.92 -3.74
C THR A 47 -2.38 28.12 -5.25
N ILE A 48 -2.20 27.04 -6.03
CA ILE A 48 -2.05 27.13 -7.48
C ILE A 48 -3.38 27.40 -8.16
N THR A 49 -4.45 26.71 -7.72
CA THR A 49 -5.75 26.76 -8.40
C THR A 49 -6.67 27.86 -7.89
N GLY A 50 -6.39 28.42 -6.71
CA GLY A 50 -7.28 29.34 -6.00
C GLY A 50 -8.52 28.65 -5.39
N ALA A 51 -8.65 27.33 -5.52
CA ALA A 51 -9.78 26.58 -4.97
C ALA A 51 -9.65 26.48 -3.44
N PRO A 52 -10.69 26.85 -2.66
CA PRO A 52 -10.65 26.69 -1.21
C PRO A 52 -10.49 25.22 -0.81
N ILE A 53 -9.62 24.94 0.20
CA ILE A 53 -9.38 23.57 0.70
C ILE A 53 -10.71 22.90 1.10
N LEU A 54 -11.64 23.65 1.68
CA LEU A 54 -12.95 23.16 2.08
C LEU A 54 -13.78 22.63 0.90
N SER A 55 -13.68 23.27 -0.28
CA SER A 55 -14.37 22.83 -1.49
C SER A 55 -13.71 21.59 -2.12
N LEU A 56 -12.43 21.35 -1.86
CA LEU A 56 -11.69 20.19 -2.35
C LEU A 56 -11.98 18.95 -1.54
N LYS A 57 -12.28 19.11 -0.23
CA LYS A 57 -12.49 17.99 0.69
C LYS A 57 -13.94 17.55 0.86
N GLY A 58 -14.92 18.42 0.56
CA GLY A 58 -16.28 18.19 1.03
C GLY A 58 -16.43 18.32 2.57
N ALA A 59 -17.64 18.52 3.05
CA ALA A 59 -17.86 18.75 4.49
C ALA A 59 -17.64 17.47 5.35
N GLU A 60 -17.91 16.30 4.80
CA GLU A 60 -17.71 15.00 5.48
C GLU A 60 -16.28 14.47 5.34
N GLU A 61 -15.55 14.89 4.31
CA GLU A 61 -14.19 14.46 4.02
C GLU A 61 -13.10 15.25 4.74
N MET A 62 -13.44 16.26 5.53
CA MET A 62 -12.48 17.04 6.33
C MET A 62 -11.65 16.15 7.28
N LEU A 63 -12.12 14.95 7.58
CA LEU A 63 -11.43 13.98 8.43
C LEU A 63 -10.58 12.99 7.62
N LYS A 64 -10.72 12.93 6.29
CA LYS A 64 -9.90 12.06 5.44
C LYS A 64 -8.49 12.64 5.30
N ASP A 65 -7.50 11.77 5.37
CA ASP A 65 -6.08 12.13 5.21
C ASP A 65 -5.72 12.45 3.75
N GLY A 66 -6.49 11.94 2.79
CA GLY A 66 -6.31 12.15 1.35
C GLY A 66 -7.61 12.05 0.58
N CYS A 67 -7.60 12.45 -0.68
CA CYS A 67 -8.67 12.21 -1.65
C CYS A 67 -8.12 12.22 -3.08
N THR A 68 -8.86 11.60 -3.98
CA THR A 68 -8.52 11.56 -5.42
C THR A 68 -9.43 12.50 -6.22
N ILE A 69 -8.83 13.39 -7.02
CA ILE A 69 -9.52 14.19 -8.02
C ILE A 69 -9.26 13.57 -9.39
N LYS A 70 -10.30 13.07 -10.04
CA LYS A 70 -10.23 12.53 -11.40
C LYS A 70 -10.49 13.65 -12.41
N THR A 71 -9.54 13.91 -13.28
CA THR A 71 -9.65 14.86 -14.37
C THR A 71 -9.56 14.15 -15.73
N HIS A 72 -9.81 14.88 -16.82
CA HIS A 72 -9.64 14.33 -18.17
C HIS A 72 -8.14 14.09 -18.46
N GLY A 73 -7.66 12.89 -18.16
CA GLY A 73 -6.32 12.43 -18.50
C GLY A 73 -5.31 12.33 -17.37
N ILE A 74 -5.63 12.81 -16.16
CA ILE A 74 -4.75 12.66 -15.00
C ILE A 74 -5.56 12.49 -13.71
N ASN A 75 -5.10 11.63 -12.81
CA ASN A 75 -5.62 11.49 -11.46
C ASN A 75 -4.71 12.26 -10.49
N ILE A 76 -5.29 13.11 -9.66
CA ILE A 76 -4.54 13.89 -8.68
C ILE A 76 -4.93 13.39 -7.30
N ILE A 77 -3.95 12.83 -6.58
CA ILE A 77 -4.12 12.41 -5.20
C ILE A 77 -3.68 13.56 -4.31
N LEU A 78 -4.62 14.15 -3.59
CA LEU A 78 -4.37 15.22 -2.63
C LEU A 78 -4.31 14.67 -1.21
N TYR A 79 -3.34 15.16 -0.41
CA TYR A 79 -3.18 14.77 0.99
C TYR A 79 -2.88 15.98 1.87
N ASN A 80 -3.09 15.83 3.19
CA ASN A 80 -2.72 16.87 4.15
C ASN A 80 -1.21 16.97 4.27
N GLN A 81 -0.65 18.17 4.15
CA GLN A 81 0.79 18.39 4.33
C GLN A 81 1.29 17.92 5.70
N SER A 82 0.48 18.06 6.75
CA SER A 82 0.81 17.52 8.08
C SER A 82 0.99 16.00 8.14
N ALA A 83 0.45 15.26 7.17
CA ALA A 83 0.63 13.81 7.09
C ALA A 83 2.09 13.41 6.77
N GLU A 84 2.91 14.32 6.27
CA GLU A 84 4.34 14.09 6.01
C GLU A 84 5.14 13.80 7.29
N TRP A 85 4.63 14.21 8.46
CA TRP A 85 5.21 13.86 9.76
C TRP A 85 5.00 12.39 10.16
N PHE A 86 4.11 11.69 9.45
CA PHE A 86 3.75 10.29 9.70
C PHE A 86 3.88 9.47 8.41
N PRO A 87 5.10 9.18 7.95
CA PRO A 87 5.35 8.63 6.61
C PRO A 87 4.66 7.27 6.35
N GLU A 88 4.54 6.41 7.36
CA GLU A 88 3.86 5.12 7.22
C GLU A 88 2.36 5.30 6.98
N ARG A 89 1.74 6.24 7.72
CA ARG A 89 0.32 6.58 7.56
C ARG A 89 0.07 7.24 6.21
N LEU A 90 0.92 8.19 5.83
CA LEU A 90 0.84 8.84 4.52
C LEU A 90 0.94 7.82 3.39
N ASN A 91 1.95 6.94 3.44
CA ASN A 91 2.16 5.93 2.41
C ASN A 91 0.95 4.97 2.29
N TRP A 92 0.32 4.61 3.42
CA TRP A 92 -0.92 3.86 3.43
C TRP A 92 -2.07 4.62 2.75
N THR A 93 -2.27 5.90 3.12
CA THR A 93 -3.30 6.77 2.52
C THR A 93 -3.11 6.85 1.00
N LEU A 94 -1.87 7.09 0.53
CA LEU A 94 -1.58 7.15 -0.90
C LEU A 94 -1.84 5.81 -1.61
N ALA A 95 -1.49 4.68 -0.99
CA ALA A 95 -1.78 3.36 -1.52
C ALA A 95 -3.30 3.09 -1.63
N HIS A 96 -4.07 3.55 -0.65
CA HIS A 96 -5.53 3.46 -0.63
C HIS A 96 -6.15 4.26 -1.78
N GLU A 97 -5.73 5.50 -1.99
CA GLU A 97 -6.19 6.35 -3.10
C GLU A 97 -5.81 5.75 -4.46
N VAL A 98 -4.60 5.19 -4.61
CA VAL A 98 -4.22 4.43 -5.80
C VAL A 98 -5.14 3.24 -6.00
N GLY A 99 -5.58 2.58 -4.93
CA GLY A 99 -6.56 1.49 -4.97
C GLY A 99 -7.90 1.91 -5.58
N HIS A 100 -8.42 3.10 -5.22
CA HIS A 100 -9.62 3.67 -5.83
C HIS A 100 -9.44 3.91 -7.33
N ILE A 101 -8.28 4.40 -7.75
CA ILE A 101 -7.97 4.67 -9.17
C ILE A 101 -7.91 3.35 -9.96
N TYR A 102 -7.12 2.38 -9.51
CA TYR A 102 -6.93 1.10 -10.21
C TYR A 102 -8.20 0.25 -10.25
N SER A 103 -9.03 0.31 -9.20
CA SER A 103 -10.32 -0.38 -9.17
C SER A 103 -11.42 0.32 -9.97
N ASN A 104 -11.14 1.55 -10.47
CA ASN A 104 -12.06 2.42 -11.17
C ASN A 104 -13.33 2.75 -10.35
N HIS A 105 -13.15 3.03 -9.05
CA HIS A 105 -14.25 3.43 -8.20
C HIS A 105 -14.76 4.83 -8.59
N GLU A 106 -16.04 4.97 -8.81
CA GLU A 106 -16.70 6.25 -9.15
C GLU A 106 -17.28 6.94 -7.92
N GLU A 107 -17.59 6.16 -6.88
CA GLU A 107 -18.20 6.60 -5.63
C GLU A 107 -17.42 6.03 -4.43
N ASP A 108 -17.50 6.71 -3.28
CA ASP A 108 -16.92 6.26 -2.01
C ASP A 108 -17.96 5.50 -1.19
N GLY A 109 -18.30 4.28 -1.64
CA GLY A 109 -19.20 3.40 -0.91
C GLY A 109 -18.46 2.47 0.05
N CYS A 110 -19.18 1.85 1.00
CA CYS A 110 -18.57 0.88 1.92
C CYS A 110 -17.81 -0.26 1.23
N LYS A 111 -18.27 -0.68 0.05
CA LYS A 111 -17.60 -1.72 -0.74
C LYS A 111 -16.30 -1.21 -1.32
N GLU A 112 -16.32 -0.05 -1.92
CA GLU A 112 -15.21 0.62 -2.58
C GLU A 112 -14.08 0.92 -1.56
N GLU A 113 -14.43 1.36 -0.36
CA GLU A 113 -13.50 1.57 0.75
C GLU A 113 -12.84 0.26 1.21
N ILE A 114 -13.58 -0.84 1.26
CA ILE A 114 -13.02 -2.16 1.62
C ILE A 114 -12.06 -2.63 0.52
N GLU A 115 -12.41 -2.47 -0.75
CA GLU A 115 -11.58 -2.84 -1.90
C GLU A 115 -10.29 -2.02 -1.95
N ALA A 116 -10.38 -0.69 -1.75
CA ALA A 116 -9.20 0.20 -1.71
C ALA A 116 -8.26 -0.16 -0.55
N ASN A 117 -8.80 -0.44 0.64
CA ASN A 117 -7.99 -0.91 1.78
C ASN A 117 -7.35 -2.28 1.51
N TRP A 118 -8.04 -3.18 0.83
CA TRP A 118 -7.50 -4.48 0.46
C TRP A 118 -6.37 -4.36 -0.56
N PHE A 119 -6.56 -3.50 -1.57
CA PHE A 119 -5.53 -3.16 -2.55
C PHE A 119 -4.29 -2.58 -1.86
N ALA A 120 -4.47 -1.60 -0.97
CA ALA A 120 -3.36 -0.98 -0.22
C ALA A 120 -2.59 -2.02 0.61
N ALA A 121 -3.31 -2.90 1.30
CA ALA A 121 -2.69 -3.99 2.07
C ALA A 121 -1.90 -4.94 1.17
N GLN A 122 -2.44 -5.28 0.00
CA GLN A 122 -1.80 -6.16 -0.96
C GLN A 122 -0.59 -5.48 -1.62
N LEU A 123 -0.69 -4.20 -1.96
CA LEU A 123 0.41 -3.44 -2.55
C LEU A 123 1.60 -3.29 -1.59
N LEU A 124 1.32 -2.89 -0.32
CA LEU A 124 2.36 -2.58 0.66
C LEU A 124 2.91 -3.81 1.38
N MET A 125 2.08 -4.86 1.53
CA MET A 125 2.41 -6.11 2.24
C MET A 125 1.85 -7.28 1.44
N HIS A 126 2.44 -7.53 0.26
CA HIS A 126 1.96 -8.58 -0.64
C HIS A 126 1.90 -9.93 0.06
N GLU A 127 0.77 -10.63 -0.08
CA GLU A 127 0.51 -11.88 0.64
C GLU A 127 1.61 -12.91 0.45
N ASN A 128 1.97 -13.16 -0.82
CA ASN A 128 2.94 -14.20 -1.14
C ASN A 128 4.34 -13.86 -0.65
N ILE A 129 4.74 -12.58 -0.71
CA ILE A 129 6.02 -12.11 -0.15
C ILE A 129 6.04 -12.27 1.36
N LEU A 130 4.95 -11.90 2.06
CA LEU A 130 4.86 -12.09 3.51
C LEU A 130 4.96 -13.53 3.93
N ARG A 131 4.33 -14.45 3.16
CA ARG A 131 4.36 -15.89 3.46
C ARG A 131 5.73 -16.49 3.21
N ASP A 132 6.32 -16.15 2.07
CA ASP A 132 7.66 -16.61 1.74
C ASP A 132 8.67 -16.15 2.78
N LEU A 133 8.60 -14.86 3.18
CA LEU A 133 9.41 -14.31 4.25
C LEU A 133 9.16 -15.00 5.61
N ALA A 134 7.88 -15.32 5.91
CA ALA A 134 7.53 -16.05 7.12
C ALA A 134 8.07 -17.48 7.13
N ASP A 135 8.03 -18.17 6.00
CA ASP A 135 8.58 -19.51 5.85
C ASP A 135 10.12 -19.49 6.02
N LEU A 136 10.79 -18.52 5.41
CA LEU A 136 12.24 -18.35 5.54
C LEU A 136 12.67 -18.02 6.98
N ASN A 137 11.89 -17.21 7.69
CA ASN A 137 12.16 -16.77 9.07
C ASN A 137 11.57 -17.71 10.15
N LYS A 138 10.88 -18.79 9.76
CA LYS A 138 10.14 -19.68 10.66
C LYS A 138 9.04 -18.96 11.48
N GLY A 139 8.42 -17.98 10.86
CA GLY A 139 7.38 -17.14 11.42
C GLY A 139 7.73 -15.65 11.32
N LEU A 140 6.70 -14.80 11.40
CA LEU A 140 6.85 -13.33 11.45
C LEU A 140 5.96 -12.78 12.55
N CYS A 141 6.51 -11.90 13.36
CA CYS A 141 5.74 -11.12 14.31
C CYS A 141 5.37 -9.73 13.72
N VAL A 142 4.41 -9.06 14.37
CA VAL A 142 3.95 -7.72 13.98
C VAL A 142 5.12 -6.74 13.86
N ARG A 143 6.04 -6.74 14.84
CA ARG A 143 7.18 -5.81 14.88
C ARG A 143 8.16 -6.00 13.71
N GLU A 144 8.36 -7.22 13.25
CA GLU A 144 9.19 -7.50 12.08
C GLU A 144 8.53 -6.98 10.80
N ILE A 145 7.21 -7.18 10.66
CA ILE A 145 6.44 -6.64 9.53
C ILE A 145 6.47 -5.11 9.51
N GLU A 146 6.23 -4.45 10.65
CA GLU A 146 6.34 -2.99 10.76
C GLU A 146 7.71 -2.49 10.27
N ARG A 147 8.76 -3.16 10.70
CA ARG A 147 10.14 -2.76 10.39
C ARG A 147 10.50 -2.98 8.93
N VAL A 148 10.14 -4.13 8.37
CA VAL A 148 10.50 -4.53 7.00
C VAL A 148 9.68 -3.74 5.98
N PHE A 149 8.37 -3.64 6.18
CA PHE A 149 7.44 -3.01 5.22
C PHE A 149 7.15 -1.55 5.53
N LYS A 150 7.60 -1.03 6.69
CA LYS A 150 7.33 0.33 7.18
C LYS A 150 5.85 0.66 7.15
N VAL A 151 5.07 -0.16 7.83
CA VAL A 151 3.62 -0.01 8.03
C VAL A 151 3.31 0.12 9.51
N SER A 152 2.11 0.58 9.86
CA SER A 152 1.70 0.64 11.27
C SER A 152 1.45 -0.75 11.88
N ALA A 153 1.60 -0.87 13.21
CA ALA A 153 1.26 -2.10 13.95
C ALA A 153 -0.15 -2.60 13.65
N THR A 154 -1.11 -1.68 13.54
CA THR A 154 -2.51 -2.01 13.22
C THR A 154 -2.63 -2.62 11.83
N ALA A 155 -1.96 -2.04 10.82
CA ALA A 155 -1.96 -2.58 9.47
C ALA A 155 -1.31 -3.97 9.42
N ALA A 156 -0.17 -4.16 10.08
CA ALA A 156 0.52 -5.45 10.19
C ALA A 156 -0.34 -6.51 10.89
N GLN A 157 -1.00 -6.19 12.01
CA GLN A 157 -1.90 -7.09 12.71
C GLN A 157 -3.10 -7.51 11.86
N ASN A 158 -3.74 -6.54 11.18
CA ASN A 158 -4.88 -6.82 10.31
C ASN A 158 -4.46 -7.72 9.14
N ARG A 159 -3.26 -7.48 8.59
CA ARG A 159 -2.72 -8.31 7.51
C ARG A 159 -2.49 -9.74 7.97
N LEU A 160 -1.83 -9.96 9.11
CA LEU A 160 -1.65 -11.31 9.67
C LEU A 160 -2.98 -12.02 9.93
N LYS A 161 -3.98 -11.32 10.48
CA LYS A 161 -5.32 -11.87 10.69
C LYS A 161 -6.00 -12.26 9.38
N SER A 162 -5.82 -11.50 8.31
CA SER A 162 -6.38 -11.84 7.00
C SER A 162 -5.71 -13.08 6.40
N LEU A 163 -4.39 -13.20 6.53
CA LEU A 163 -3.61 -14.31 6.04
C LEU A 163 -3.95 -15.64 6.73
N SER A 164 -4.22 -15.59 8.05
CA SER A 164 -4.56 -16.79 8.83
C SER A 164 -5.90 -17.44 8.44
N LYS A 165 -6.76 -16.72 7.73
CA LYS A 165 -8.09 -17.21 7.28
C LYS A 165 -8.08 -17.92 5.94
N LYS A 166 -7.00 -17.78 5.17
CA LYS A 166 -6.87 -18.34 3.82
C LYS A 166 -6.15 -19.70 3.89
N VAL A 167 -6.81 -20.77 3.49
CA VAL A 167 -6.37 -22.16 3.74
C VAL A 167 -5.66 -22.81 2.53
N CYS A 168 -5.89 -22.31 1.31
CA CYS A 168 -5.32 -22.87 0.09
C CYS A 168 -4.55 -21.83 -0.72
N TRP A 169 -3.40 -22.28 -1.26
CA TRP A 169 -2.46 -21.43 -1.97
C TRP A 169 -2.19 -22.03 -3.35
N PHE A 170 -2.57 -21.32 -4.37
CA PHE A 170 -2.09 -21.58 -5.73
C PHE A 170 -1.37 -20.32 -6.20
N TYR A 171 -0.10 -20.44 -6.51
CA TYR A 171 0.66 -19.38 -7.15
C TYR A 171 0.48 -19.51 -8.65
N GLY A 172 -0.16 -18.52 -9.27
CA GLY A 172 -0.17 -18.36 -10.71
C GLY A 172 1.21 -17.93 -11.22
N GLU A 173 1.34 -17.74 -12.52
CA GLU A 173 2.59 -17.35 -13.14
C GLU A 173 3.05 -15.95 -12.68
N GLU A 174 2.11 -15.01 -12.51
CA GLU A 174 2.38 -13.65 -12.04
C GLU A 174 2.95 -13.66 -10.61
N GLU A 175 2.36 -14.43 -9.70
CA GLU A 175 2.83 -14.54 -8.33
C GLU A 175 4.20 -15.25 -8.22
N GLN A 176 4.46 -16.26 -9.04
CA GLN A 176 5.77 -16.92 -9.11
C GLN A 176 6.85 -15.95 -9.60
N GLU A 177 6.56 -15.16 -10.64
CA GLU A 177 7.47 -14.13 -11.13
C GLU A 177 7.72 -13.04 -10.09
N LEU A 178 6.66 -12.60 -9.37
CA LEU A 178 6.80 -11.66 -8.29
C LEU A 178 7.75 -12.19 -7.20
N LEU A 179 7.53 -13.40 -6.71
CA LEU A 179 8.39 -14.03 -5.71
C LEU A 179 9.83 -14.14 -6.19
N ARG A 180 10.06 -14.54 -7.45
CA ARG A 180 11.40 -14.59 -8.03
C ARG A 180 12.12 -13.27 -7.96
N ARG A 181 11.43 -12.13 -8.19
CA ARG A 181 12.01 -10.79 -8.14
C ARG A 181 12.27 -10.30 -6.72
N TYR A 182 11.41 -10.67 -5.78
CA TYR A 182 11.47 -10.20 -4.40
C TYR A 182 12.33 -11.08 -3.48
N ARG A 183 12.57 -12.34 -3.81
CA ARG A 183 13.35 -13.29 -3.00
C ARG A 183 14.74 -12.78 -2.57
N PRO A 184 15.54 -12.11 -3.43
CA PRO A 184 16.81 -11.55 -2.98
C PRO A 184 16.66 -10.45 -1.91
N LEU A 185 15.54 -9.72 -1.95
CA LEU A 185 15.24 -8.66 -0.99
C LEU A 185 14.76 -9.22 0.35
N GLU A 186 14.10 -10.38 0.33
CA GLU A 186 13.69 -11.11 1.52
C GLU A 186 14.92 -11.58 2.33
N TYR A 187 15.92 -12.17 1.68
CA TYR A 187 17.17 -12.55 2.33
C TYR A 187 17.86 -11.34 2.95
N LYS A 188 17.97 -10.23 2.22
CA LYS A 188 18.53 -8.99 2.76
C LYS A 188 17.76 -8.47 3.96
N ALA A 189 16.43 -8.49 3.93
CA ALA A 189 15.60 -8.05 5.04
C ALA A 189 15.80 -8.92 6.29
N LEU A 190 15.97 -10.24 6.12
CA LEU A 190 16.26 -11.16 7.24
C LEU A 190 17.63 -10.90 7.84
N ASP A 191 18.66 -10.63 7.03
CA ASP A 191 19.98 -10.25 7.53
C ASP A 191 19.92 -8.96 8.35
N ASP A 192 19.21 -7.94 7.87
CA ASP A 192 19.00 -6.66 8.57
C ASP A 192 18.23 -6.85 9.90
N LEU A 193 17.26 -7.76 9.95
CA LEU A 193 16.56 -8.12 11.18
C LEU A 193 17.50 -8.82 12.17
N ALA A 194 18.30 -9.79 11.75
CA ALA A 194 19.23 -10.52 12.58
C ALA A 194 20.30 -9.63 13.21
N ILE A 195 20.89 -8.72 12.44
CA ILE A 195 21.88 -7.74 12.91
C ILE A 195 21.27 -6.87 14.04
N SER A 196 20.03 -6.44 13.88
CA SER A 196 19.38 -5.58 14.85
C SER A 196 19.01 -6.30 16.17
N TRP A 197 18.65 -7.58 16.11
CA TRP A 197 18.43 -8.40 17.29
C TRP A 197 19.72 -8.52 18.11
N ASN A 198 20.84 -8.80 17.44
CA ASN A 198 22.14 -8.90 18.11
C ASN A 198 22.57 -7.57 18.75
N ALA A 199 22.28 -6.43 18.13
CA ALA A 199 22.57 -5.10 18.67
C ALA A 199 21.68 -4.71 19.87
N MET A 200 20.55 -5.37 20.10
CA MET A 200 19.67 -5.12 21.26
C MET A 200 20.01 -5.98 22.47
N ILE A 201 20.74 -7.07 22.28
CA ILE A 201 21.05 -8.07 23.33
C ILE A 201 22.48 -7.88 23.89
N GLY A 202 23.38 -7.21 23.14
CA GLY A 202 24.75 -6.89 23.56
C GLY A 202 24.85 -5.49 24.13
#